data_087706f38e8aa010f988a99323cbeeb2
#
_entry.id   087706f38e8aa010f988a99323cbeeb2
#
_cell.length_a   1.000
_cell.length_b   1.000
_cell.length_c   1.000
_cell.angle_alpha   90.00
_cell.angle_beta   90.00
_cell.angle_gamma   90.00
#
_symmetry.space_group_name_H-M   'P 1'
#
loop_
_entity.id
_entity.type
_entity.pdbx_description
1 polymer ?
#
loop_
_entity_poly.entity_id
_entity_poly.type
_entity_poly.pdbx_seq_one_letter_code
_entity_poly.pdbx_strand_id
1 'polypeptide(L)'
;MNPNYDFAGQAALVTGAASGLGRATAKAFAEAGAAVVLVDRDEQKLATHLREIASGGGKATTLAGDVSDEEAAKSAVERAVREFGRLDMAYNNAGILGPMCPMMEETGEGYDEVNAVNLRGIWTFMKHELIQMKKQGSGAIVNCSSLGGLVGLPGRAAYHATKHGVIGLTKSAALDVAAQGIRVNAICPGCIETPMGDAIDPAAMQEFLKQQPIGRMGRPEEVAAAVLWLCSPASSLVLGVALPVDGGFVAH
;
A
#
# COMPACT_ATOMS: atom_id res chain seq x y z
N MET A 1 -3.35 -2.37 22.30
CA MET A 1 -2.86 -0.98 22.45
C MET A 1 -2.24 -0.60 21.11
N ASN A 2 -2.82 0.35 20.37
CA ASN A 2 -2.10 0.94 19.24
C ASN A 2 -0.98 1.78 19.85
N PRO A 3 0.28 1.63 19.38
CA PRO A 3 1.33 2.56 19.75
C PRO A 3 0.88 3.97 19.36
N ASN A 4 0.94 4.92 20.28
CA ASN A 4 0.63 6.31 19.98
C ASN A 4 1.75 6.88 19.10
N TYR A 5 1.56 6.83 17.79
CA TYR A 5 2.39 7.59 16.86
C TYR A 5 1.90 9.04 16.84
N ASP A 6 2.83 9.97 16.82
CA ASP A 6 2.55 11.38 16.61
C ASP A 6 3.16 11.80 15.26
N PHE A 7 2.30 12.01 14.26
CA PHE A 7 2.67 12.50 12.94
C PHE A 7 2.17 13.95 12.72
N ALA A 8 1.92 14.70 13.79
CA ALA A 8 1.50 16.09 13.68
C ALA A 8 2.50 16.91 12.85
N GLY A 9 1.99 17.70 11.89
CA GLY A 9 2.80 18.49 10.97
C GLY A 9 3.46 17.71 9.84
N GLN A 10 3.18 16.41 9.70
CA GLN A 10 3.64 15.55 8.60
C GLN A 10 2.51 15.30 7.60
N ALA A 11 2.87 14.94 6.37
CA ALA A 11 1.93 14.61 5.31
C ALA A 11 2.15 13.18 4.82
N ALA A 12 1.05 12.45 4.65
CA ALA A 12 1.02 11.10 4.09
C ALA A 12 0.26 11.07 2.76
N LEU A 13 0.66 10.19 1.84
CA LEU A 13 -0.04 9.87 0.61
C LEU A 13 -0.43 8.40 0.64
N VAL A 14 -1.69 8.08 0.32
CA VAL A 14 -2.18 6.70 0.30
C VAL A 14 -2.92 6.43 -1.00
N THR A 15 -2.47 5.43 -1.77
CA THR A 15 -3.17 4.96 -2.97
C THR A 15 -4.11 3.81 -2.66
N GLY A 16 -5.21 3.66 -3.42
CA GLY A 16 -6.28 2.71 -3.10
C GLY A 16 -7.02 3.09 -1.81
N ALA A 17 -7.13 4.40 -1.54
CA ALA A 17 -7.61 4.93 -0.26
C ALA A 17 -9.14 4.87 -0.09
N ALA A 18 -9.89 4.46 -1.10
CA ALA A 18 -11.35 4.40 -1.05
C ALA A 18 -11.89 3.17 -0.30
N SER A 19 -11.07 2.12 -0.08
CA SER A 19 -11.52 0.88 0.55
C SER A 19 -10.39 0.09 1.21
N GLY A 20 -10.74 -0.98 1.92
CA GLY A 20 -9.82 -1.99 2.44
C GLY A 20 -8.63 -1.43 3.21
N LEU A 21 -7.44 -1.93 2.89
CA LEU A 21 -6.19 -1.59 3.56
C LEU A 21 -5.84 -0.10 3.42
N GLY A 22 -6.04 0.47 2.21
CA GLY A 22 -5.74 1.87 1.96
C GLY A 22 -6.61 2.80 2.81
N ARG A 23 -7.93 2.53 2.88
CA ARG A 23 -8.86 3.31 3.72
C ARG A 23 -8.48 3.22 5.20
N ALA A 24 -8.23 2.02 5.72
CA ALA A 24 -7.86 1.82 7.12
C ALA A 24 -6.54 2.53 7.47
N THR A 25 -5.54 2.43 6.58
CA THR A 25 -4.24 3.08 6.78
C THR A 25 -4.34 4.61 6.71
N ALA A 26 -5.08 5.16 5.74
CA ALA A 26 -5.29 6.59 5.64
C ALA A 26 -5.99 7.16 6.88
N LYS A 27 -7.01 6.46 7.39
CA LYS A 27 -7.68 6.80 8.66
C LYS A 27 -6.69 6.77 9.83
N ALA A 28 -5.88 5.73 9.94
CA ALA A 28 -4.89 5.58 11.01
C ALA A 28 -3.81 6.69 10.96
N PHE A 29 -3.34 7.11 9.79
CA PHE A 29 -2.46 8.26 9.64
C PHE A 29 -3.11 9.56 10.12
N ALA A 30 -4.37 9.80 9.73
CA ALA A 30 -5.10 10.99 10.15
C ALA A 30 -5.34 11.02 11.68
N GLU A 31 -5.69 9.89 12.28
CA GLU A 31 -5.83 9.72 13.74
C GLU A 31 -4.50 9.93 14.47
N ALA A 32 -3.38 9.63 13.84
CA ALA A 32 -2.03 9.91 14.35
C ALA A 32 -1.55 11.35 14.07
N GLY A 33 -2.41 12.24 13.54
CA GLY A 33 -2.13 13.66 13.34
C GLY A 33 -1.55 14.04 11.99
N ALA A 34 -1.31 13.08 11.06
CA ALA A 34 -0.85 13.40 9.72
C ALA A 34 -1.95 14.06 8.88
N ALA A 35 -1.56 14.96 7.97
CA ALA A 35 -2.41 15.36 6.85
C ALA A 35 -2.31 14.32 5.73
N VAL A 36 -3.45 13.90 5.12
CA VAL A 36 -3.46 12.75 4.21
C VAL A 36 -3.97 13.11 2.81
N VAL A 37 -3.21 12.75 1.77
CA VAL A 37 -3.67 12.73 0.38
C VAL A 37 -4.27 11.34 0.09
N LEU A 38 -5.55 11.30 -0.20
CA LEU A 38 -6.30 10.09 -0.54
C LEU A 38 -6.38 9.95 -2.06
N VAL A 39 -5.80 8.89 -2.61
CA VAL A 39 -5.79 8.64 -4.06
C VAL A 39 -6.56 7.36 -4.37
N ASP A 40 -7.54 7.45 -5.27
CA ASP A 40 -8.29 6.29 -5.78
C ASP A 40 -9.01 6.69 -7.08
N ARG A 41 -9.48 5.73 -7.85
CA ARG A 41 -10.33 5.99 -9.02
C ARG A 41 -11.80 6.22 -8.65
N ASP A 42 -12.25 5.77 -7.47
CA ASP A 42 -13.62 5.92 -6.98
C ASP A 42 -13.79 7.25 -6.22
N GLU A 43 -14.11 8.31 -6.96
CA GLU A 43 -14.29 9.66 -6.42
C GLU A 43 -15.38 9.74 -5.34
N GLN A 44 -16.46 8.96 -5.46
CA GLN A 44 -17.56 8.99 -4.51
C GLN A 44 -17.16 8.41 -3.15
N LYS A 45 -16.44 7.29 -3.17
CA LYS A 45 -15.89 6.70 -1.93
C LYS A 45 -14.82 7.58 -1.33
N LEU A 46 -13.94 8.20 -2.14
CA LEU A 46 -12.98 9.18 -1.64
C LEU A 46 -13.66 10.34 -0.92
N ALA A 47 -14.72 10.92 -1.51
CA ALA A 47 -15.48 12.02 -0.90
C ALA A 47 -16.15 11.61 0.43
N THR A 48 -16.57 10.35 0.54
CA THR A 48 -17.12 9.80 1.78
C THR A 48 -16.04 9.66 2.84
N HIS A 49 -14.90 9.08 2.48
CA HIS A 49 -13.77 8.88 3.40
C HIS A 49 -13.16 10.22 3.86
N LEU A 50 -13.08 11.22 2.96
CA LEU A 50 -12.66 12.58 3.31
C LEU A 50 -13.53 13.17 4.42
N ARG A 51 -14.88 13.03 4.30
CA ARG A 51 -15.81 13.51 5.32
C ARG A 51 -15.65 12.79 6.66
N GLU A 52 -15.41 11.48 6.65
CA GLU A 52 -15.14 10.70 7.85
C GLU A 52 -13.89 11.18 8.57
N ILE A 53 -12.78 11.39 7.85
CA ILE A 53 -11.54 11.92 8.43
C ILE A 53 -11.75 13.33 8.99
N ALA A 54 -12.42 14.21 8.25
CA ALA A 54 -12.71 15.57 8.68
C ALA A 54 -13.60 15.61 9.93
N SER A 55 -14.60 14.74 10.02
CA SER A 55 -15.49 14.64 11.20
C SER A 55 -14.74 14.18 12.45
N GLY A 56 -13.65 13.41 12.28
CA GLY A 56 -12.73 13.03 13.36
C GLY A 56 -11.69 14.10 13.70
N GLY A 57 -11.74 15.28 13.07
CA GLY A 57 -10.76 16.37 13.28
C GLY A 57 -9.47 16.23 12.49
N GLY A 58 -9.34 15.20 11.64
CA GLY A 58 -8.19 14.99 10.79
C GLY A 58 -8.17 15.90 9.55
N LYS A 59 -6.99 16.04 8.94
CA LYS A 59 -6.79 16.80 7.71
C LYS A 59 -6.59 15.86 6.54
N ALA A 60 -7.36 16.02 5.47
CA ALA A 60 -7.16 15.23 4.25
C ALA A 60 -7.55 16.04 3.00
N THR A 61 -7.07 15.57 1.85
CA THR A 61 -7.51 16.00 0.52
C THR A 61 -7.61 14.76 -0.38
N THR A 62 -8.35 14.85 -1.48
CA THR A 62 -8.57 13.73 -2.40
C THR A 62 -8.02 14.01 -3.78
N LEU A 63 -7.56 12.97 -4.47
CA LEU A 63 -7.27 12.97 -5.89
C LEU A 63 -7.92 11.74 -6.53
N ALA A 64 -8.92 11.96 -7.39
CA ALA A 64 -9.43 10.91 -8.24
C ALA A 64 -8.46 10.66 -9.40
N GLY A 65 -7.98 9.41 -9.54
CA GLY A 65 -7.01 9.05 -10.58
C GLY A 65 -6.69 7.56 -10.59
N ASP A 66 -6.26 7.08 -11.76
CA ASP A 66 -5.78 5.72 -11.94
C ASP A 66 -4.27 5.68 -11.68
N VAL A 67 -3.82 4.74 -10.82
CA VAL A 67 -2.40 4.60 -10.49
C VAL A 67 -1.54 4.12 -11.67
N SER A 68 -2.15 3.56 -12.69
CA SER A 68 -1.46 3.19 -13.94
C SER A 68 -1.09 4.40 -14.80
N ASP A 69 -1.68 5.59 -14.52
CA ASP A 69 -1.35 6.86 -15.18
C ASP A 69 -0.27 7.62 -14.41
N GLU A 70 0.83 7.93 -15.08
CA GLU A 70 1.94 8.69 -14.47
C GLU A 70 1.55 10.10 -14.03
N GLU A 71 0.60 10.74 -14.73
CA GLU A 71 0.15 12.08 -14.35
C GLU A 71 -0.62 12.07 -13.03
N ALA A 72 -1.32 10.97 -12.71
CA ALA A 72 -1.96 10.80 -11.41
C ALA A 72 -0.93 10.79 -10.28
N ALA A 73 0.20 10.09 -10.45
CA ALA A 73 1.27 10.05 -9.46
C ALA A 73 1.91 11.41 -9.22
N LYS A 74 2.23 12.13 -10.32
CA LYS A 74 2.78 13.47 -10.26
C LYS A 74 1.82 14.44 -9.57
N SER A 75 0.55 14.46 -9.99
CA SER A 75 -0.50 15.31 -9.42
C SER A 75 -0.74 15.04 -7.94
N ALA A 76 -0.64 13.78 -7.49
CA ALA A 76 -0.81 13.41 -6.09
C ALA A 76 0.30 13.98 -5.20
N VAL A 77 1.56 13.88 -5.64
CA VAL A 77 2.71 14.44 -4.92
C VAL A 77 2.67 15.96 -4.93
N GLU A 78 2.34 16.59 -6.07
CA GLU A 78 2.17 18.05 -6.17
C GLU A 78 1.04 18.54 -5.26
N ARG A 79 -0.04 17.78 -5.13
CA ARG A 79 -1.14 18.08 -4.20
C ARG A 79 -0.69 18.04 -2.75
N ALA A 80 0.09 17.03 -2.34
CA ALA A 80 0.65 16.98 -0.99
C ALA A 80 1.48 18.22 -0.66
N VAL A 81 2.35 18.61 -1.58
CA VAL A 81 3.20 19.80 -1.41
C VAL A 81 2.38 21.10 -1.41
N ARG A 82 1.40 21.23 -2.30
CA ARG A 82 0.57 22.44 -2.39
C ARG A 82 -0.32 22.63 -1.16
N GLU A 83 -0.97 21.56 -0.68
CA GLU A 83 -1.94 21.63 0.41
C GLU A 83 -1.28 21.57 1.80
N PHE A 84 -0.17 20.83 1.92
CA PHE A 84 0.44 20.51 3.22
C PHE A 84 1.92 20.94 3.31
N GLY A 85 2.52 21.42 2.23
CA GLY A 85 3.90 21.93 2.19
C GLY A 85 4.97 20.84 2.08
N ARG A 86 4.60 19.55 2.18
CA ARG A 86 5.55 18.43 2.28
C ARG A 86 4.93 17.09 1.93
N LEU A 87 5.77 16.06 1.79
CA LEU A 87 5.39 14.65 1.73
C LEU A 87 6.38 13.82 2.54
N ASP A 88 5.96 13.29 3.68
CA ASP A 88 6.82 12.55 4.60
C ASP A 88 6.66 11.04 4.52
N MET A 89 5.44 10.61 4.25
CA MET A 89 5.08 9.20 4.23
C MET A 89 4.28 8.88 2.98
N ALA A 90 4.50 7.68 2.42
CA ALA A 90 3.68 7.16 1.34
C ALA A 90 3.34 5.70 1.57
N TYR A 91 2.08 5.33 1.31
CA TYR A 91 1.62 3.96 1.27
C TYR A 91 1.08 3.63 -0.13
N ASN A 92 1.90 2.98 -0.93
CA ASN A 92 1.57 2.54 -2.27
C ASN A 92 0.80 1.22 -2.19
N ASN A 93 -0.52 1.30 -2.07
CA ASN A 93 -1.39 0.17 -1.76
C ASN A 93 -2.30 -0.26 -2.92
N ALA A 94 -2.67 0.64 -3.82
CA ALA A 94 -3.57 0.32 -4.92
C ALA A 94 -3.15 -0.94 -5.66
N GLY A 95 -4.10 -1.82 -5.94
CA GLY A 95 -3.85 -3.08 -6.63
C GLY A 95 -5.12 -3.84 -6.96
N ILE A 96 -5.00 -4.76 -7.90
CA ILE A 96 -6.07 -5.68 -8.34
C ILE A 96 -5.57 -7.11 -8.29
N LEU A 97 -6.48 -8.08 -8.13
CA LEU A 97 -6.14 -9.50 -8.18
C LEU A 97 -5.92 -10.01 -9.61
N GLY A 98 -6.61 -9.42 -10.57
CA GLY A 98 -6.71 -9.95 -11.92
C GLY A 98 -7.54 -11.23 -11.99
N PRO A 99 -7.58 -11.89 -13.16
CA PRO A 99 -8.28 -13.15 -13.35
C PRO A 99 -7.65 -14.27 -12.53
N MET A 100 -8.49 -15.22 -12.07
CA MET A 100 -8.02 -16.43 -11.41
C MET A 100 -8.14 -17.61 -12.37
N CYS A 101 -7.04 -17.98 -13.03
CA CYS A 101 -6.97 -19.08 -13.99
C CYS A 101 -5.55 -19.67 -14.03
N PRO A 102 -5.38 -20.91 -14.52
CA PRO A 102 -4.06 -21.44 -14.83
C PRO A 102 -3.30 -20.52 -15.78
N MET A 103 -1.98 -20.40 -15.63
CA MET A 103 -1.14 -19.48 -16.42
C MET A 103 -1.34 -19.66 -17.95
N MET A 104 -1.58 -20.87 -18.41
CA MET A 104 -1.79 -21.17 -19.84
C MET A 104 -3.12 -20.62 -20.40
N GLU A 105 -4.04 -20.21 -19.52
CA GLU A 105 -5.35 -19.66 -19.86
C GLU A 105 -5.40 -18.14 -19.62
N GLU A 106 -4.36 -17.56 -19.03
CA GLU A 106 -4.27 -16.12 -18.75
C GLU A 106 -4.11 -15.35 -20.07
N THR A 107 -4.91 -14.29 -20.26
CA THR A 107 -4.82 -13.46 -21.47
C THR A 107 -3.73 -12.41 -21.34
N GLY A 108 -3.19 -11.96 -22.49
CA GLY A 108 -2.23 -10.86 -22.52
C GLY A 108 -2.80 -9.58 -21.92
N GLU A 109 -4.07 -9.26 -22.17
CA GLU A 109 -4.75 -8.09 -21.62
C GLU A 109 -4.86 -8.16 -20.09
N GLY A 110 -5.22 -9.33 -19.54
CA GLY A 110 -5.29 -9.54 -18.08
C GLY A 110 -3.92 -9.41 -17.43
N TYR A 111 -2.89 -9.98 -18.06
CA TYR A 111 -1.50 -9.83 -17.62
C TYR A 111 -1.06 -8.36 -17.62
N ASP A 112 -1.32 -7.63 -18.71
CA ASP A 112 -0.92 -6.23 -18.87
C ASP A 112 -1.64 -5.32 -17.89
N GLU A 113 -2.95 -5.53 -17.65
CA GLU A 113 -3.73 -4.78 -16.66
C GLU A 113 -3.17 -4.95 -15.24
N VAL A 114 -2.90 -6.19 -14.83
CA VAL A 114 -2.33 -6.48 -13.50
C VAL A 114 -0.95 -5.85 -13.35
N ASN A 115 -0.10 -5.91 -14.37
CA ASN A 115 1.22 -5.28 -14.37
C ASN A 115 1.12 -3.75 -14.32
N ALA A 116 0.22 -3.15 -15.10
CA ALA A 116 0.04 -1.70 -15.15
C ALA A 116 -0.34 -1.15 -13.77
N VAL A 117 -1.29 -1.79 -13.09
CA VAL A 117 -1.77 -1.33 -11.77
C VAL A 117 -0.78 -1.70 -10.65
N ASN A 118 -0.45 -2.99 -10.52
CA ASN A 118 0.22 -3.50 -9.33
C ASN A 118 1.73 -3.25 -9.29
N LEU A 119 2.39 -3.17 -10.44
CA LEU A 119 3.84 -3.03 -10.53
C LEU A 119 4.24 -1.66 -11.07
N ARG A 120 3.78 -1.31 -12.28
CA ARG A 120 4.09 -0.02 -12.88
C ARG A 120 3.53 1.13 -12.06
N GLY A 121 2.30 1.02 -11.54
CA GLY A 121 1.68 2.03 -10.69
C GLY A 121 2.51 2.32 -9.45
N ILE A 122 2.96 1.29 -8.72
CA ILE A 122 3.84 1.46 -7.56
C ILE A 122 5.17 2.11 -7.96
N TRP A 123 5.80 1.64 -9.06
CA TRP A 123 7.04 2.24 -9.55
C TRP A 123 6.87 3.73 -9.88
N THR A 124 5.78 4.10 -10.54
CA THR A 124 5.49 5.48 -10.95
C THR A 124 5.28 6.39 -9.74
N PHE A 125 4.45 5.97 -8.77
CA PHE A 125 4.24 6.73 -7.53
C PHE A 125 5.54 6.88 -6.76
N MET A 126 6.25 5.80 -6.52
CA MET A 126 7.54 5.80 -5.81
C MET A 126 8.56 6.72 -6.47
N LYS A 127 8.63 6.77 -7.81
CA LYS A 127 9.49 7.71 -8.56
C LYS A 127 9.23 9.16 -8.16
N HIS A 128 7.99 9.61 -8.18
CA HIS A 128 7.63 11.00 -7.87
C HIS A 128 7.75 11.31 -6.37
N GLU A 129 7.42 10.36 -5.50
CA GLU A 129 7.60 10.45 -4.05
C GLU A 129 9.08 10.61 -3.69
N LEU A 130 9.95 9.77 -4.25
CA LEU A 130 11.39 9.85 -4.03
C LEU A 130 12.00 11.17 -4.51
N ILE A 131 11.57 11.70 -5.65
CA ILE A 131 11.99 13.02 -6.14
C ILE A 131 11.66 14.11 -5.11
N GLN A 132 10.45 14.07 -4.53
CA GLN A 132 10.04 15.04 -3.52
C GLN A 132 10.75 14.84 -2.19
N MET A 133 10.82 13.61 -1.68
CA MET A 133 11.47 13.28 -0.41
C MET A 133 12.97 13.58 -0.44
N LYS A 134 13.63 13.38 -1.60
CA LYS A 134 15.04 13.77 -1.80
C LYS A 134 15.26 15.28 -1.64
N LYS A 135 14.35 16.13 -2.11
CA LYS A 135 14.43 17.60 -1.91
C LYS A 135 14.30 17.97 -0.43
N GLN A 136 13.56 17.16 0.34
CA GLN A 136 13.32 17.36 1.78
C GLN A 136 14.44 16.77 2.66
N GLY A 137 15.22 15.81 2.13
CA GLY A 137 16.25 15.07 2.89
C GLY A 137 15.68 14.05 3.87
N SER A 138 14.40 13.69 3.74
CA SER A 138 13.73 12.72 4.61
C SER A 138 12.49 12.14 3.96
N GLY A 139 12.10 10.91 4.36
CA GLY A 139 10.87 10.29 3.92
C GLY A 139 10.78 8.81 4.29
N ALA A 140 9.56 8.26 4.23
CA ALA A 140 9.32 6.84 4.41
C ALA A 140 8.25 6.33 3.43
N ILE A 141 8.59 5.34 2.62
CA ILE A 141 7.69 4.71 1.66
C ILE A 141 7.44 3.26 2.08
N VAL A 142 6.18 2.87 2.08
CA VAL A 142 5.76 1.48 2.26
C VAL A 142 4.99 1.04 1.02
N ASN A 143 5.48 -0.01 0.36
CA ASN A 143 4.82 -0.60 -0.80
C ASN A 143 4.01 -1.83 -0.38
N CYS A 144 2.79 -1.96 -0.89
CA CYS A 144 1.94 -3.12 -0.63
C CYS A 144 2.26 -4.24 -1.62
N SER A 145 3.07 -5.20 -1.16
CA SER A 145 3.21 -6.49 -1.82
C SER A 145 2.05 -7.43 -1.42
N SER A 146 2.34 -8.64 -1.09
CA SER A 146 1.41 -9.69 -0.64
C SER A 146 2.24 -10.85 -0.09
N LEU A 147 1.63 -11.77 0.66
CA LEU A 147 2.23 -13.10 0.84
C LEU A 147 2.59 -13.73 -0.51
N GLY A 148 1.76 -13.48 -1.57
CA GLY A 148 2.04 -13.91 -2.95
C GLY A 148 3.23 -13.20 -3.62
N GLY A 149 3.93 -12.30 -2.94
CA GLY A 149 5.24 -11.79 -3.32
C GLY A 149 6.40 -12.56 -2.67
N LEU A 150 6.09 -13.49 -1.75
CA LEU A 150 7.07 -14.32 -1.03
C LEU A 150 6.95 -15.79 -1.43
N VAL A 151 5.75 -16.25 -1.79
CA VAL A 151 5.46 -17.62 -2.20
C VAL A 151 4.61 -17.65 -3.47
N GLY A 152 4.61 -18.77 -4.18
CA GLY A 152 3.73 -19.02 -5.32
C GLY A 152 2.44 -19.72 -4.89
N LEU A 153 1.31 -19.30 -5.46
CA LEU A 153 0.03 -19.99 -5.33
C LEU A 153 -0.56 -20.22 -6.73
N PRO A 154 -1.27 -21.32 -6.98
CA PRO A 154 -1.82 -21.59 -8.30
C PRO A 154 -2.87 -20.54 -8.72
N GLY A 155 -3.03 -20.38 -10.02
CA GLY A 155 -4.11 -19.60 -10.62
C GLY A 155 -3.96 -18.09 -10.60
N ARG A 156 -2.77 -17.54 -10.31
CA ARG A 156 -2.55 -16.07 -10.20
C ARG A 156 -1.14 -15.68 -10.62
N ALA A 157 -0.68 -16.14 -11.78
CA ALA A 157 0.72 -15.96 -12.19
C ALA A 157 1.09 -14.47 -12.33
N ALA A 158 0.32 -13.66 -13.06
CA ALA A 158 0.57 -12.23 -13.22
C ALA A 158 0.58 -11.49 -11.88
N TYR A 159 -0.40 -11.78 -11.00
CA TYR A 159 -0.46 -11.17 -9.67
C TYR A 159 0.81 -11.45 -8.85
N HIS A 160 1.22 -12.73 -8.77
CA HIS A 160 2.42 -13.11 -8.02
C HIS A 160 3.68 -12.52 -8.63
N ALA A 161 3.80 -12.50 -9.95
CA ALA A 161 4.92 -11.86 -10.64
C ALA A 161 5.02 -10.38 -10.26
N THR A 162 3.90 -9.63 -10.26
CA THR A 162 3.89 -8.23 -9.86
C THR A 162 4.27 -8.04 -8.40
N LYS A 163 3.76 -8.90 -7.49
CA LYS A 163 4.03 -8.77 -6.05
C LYS A 163 5.47 -9.15 -5.67
N HIS A 164 6.10 -10.11 -6.37
CA HIS A 164 7.54 -10.33 -6.31
C HIS A 164 8.32 -9.14 -6.88
N GLY A 165 7.87 -8.58 -8.01
CA GLY A 165 8.47 -7.39 -8.61
C GLY A 165 8.45 -6.18 -7.67
N VAL A 166 7.37 -5.96 -6.92
CA VAL A 166 7.28 -4.90 -5.90
C VAL A 166 8.36 -5.04 -4.82
N ILE A 167 8.65 -6.26 -4.38
CA ILE A 167 9.74 -6.51 -3.42
C ILE A 167 11.10 -6.16 -4.03
N GLY A 168 11.32 -6.53 -5.31
CA GLY A 168 12.52 -6.16 -6.05
C GLY A 168 12.71 -4.66 -6.17
N LEU A 169 11.65 -3.93 -6.59
CA LEU A 169 11.65 -2.46 -6.67
C LEU A 169 11.93 -1.82 -5.30
N THR A 170 11.30 -2.33 -4.24
CA THR A 170 11.48 -1.84 -2.87
C THR A 170 12.94 -1.93 -2.42
N LYS A 171 13.58 -3.09 -2.62
CA LYS A 171 14.98 -3.31 -2.25
C LYS A 171 15.93 -2.39 -3.01
N SER A 172 15.75 -2.28 -4.33
CA SER A 172 16.58 -1.42 -5.18
C SER A 172 16.45 0.05 -4.78
N ALA A 173 15.21 0.55 -4.67
CA ALA A 173 14.97 1.94 -4.28
C ALA A 173 15.49 2.25 -2.88
N ALA A 174 15.36 1.32 -1.91
CA ALA A 174 15.90 1.51 -0.56
C ALA A 174 17.41 1.74 -0.57
N LEU A 175 18.14 0.99 -1.39
CA LEU A 175 19.60 1.15 -1.52
C LEU A 175 19.98 2.46 -2.20
N ASP A 176 19.21 2.91 -3.19
CA ASP A 176 19.48 4.16 -3.92
C ASP A 176 19.37 5.40 -3.01
N VAL A 177 18.52 5.36 -1.97
CA VAL A 177 18.18 6.54 -1.17
C VAL A 177 18.56 6.45 0.31
N ALA A 178 19.12 5.35 0.76
CA ALA A 178 19.45 5.12 2.18
C ALA A 178 20.30 6.24 2.80
N ALA A 179 21.34 6.69 2.08
CA ALA A 179 22.22 7.78 2.53
C ALA A 179 21.55 9.17 2.51
N GLN A 180 20.32 9.27 2.01
CA GLN A 180 19.58 10.52 1.87
C GLN A 180 18.49 10.68 2.96
N GLY A 181 18.50 9.81 3.98
CA GLY A 181 17.51 9.86 5.06
C GLY A 181 16.12 9.36 4.65
N ILE A 182 16.02 8.62 3.54
CA ILE A 182 14.75 8.09 3.03
C ILE A 182 14.75 6.57 3.21
N ARG A 183 13.64 6.02 3.70
CA ARG A 183 13.44 4.57 3.89
C ARG A 183 12.36 4.06 2.96
N VAL A 184 12.62 2.93 2.30
CA VAL A 184 11.65 2.25 1.45
C VAL A 184 11.52 0.81 1.91
N ASN A 185 10.31 0.38 2.24
CA ASN A 185 10.01 -0.97 2.71
C ASN A 185 8.76 -1.52 2.01
N ALA A 186 8.51 -2.80 2.12
CA ALA A 186 7.29 -3.44 1.69
C ALA A 186 6.61 -4.17 2.84
N ILE A 187 5.28 -4.24 2.81
CA ILE A 187 4.49 -5.18 3.59
C ILE A 187 3.96 -6.28 2.69
N CYS A 188 3.78 -7.46 3.26
CA CYS A 188 3.26 -8.65 2.58
C CYS A 188 2.05 -9.18 3.35
N PRO A 189 0.84 -8.59 3.15
CA PRO A 189 -0.36 -9.02 3.84
C PRO A 189 -0.77 -10.45 3.45
N GLY A 190 -1.32 -11.19 4.41
CA GLY A 190 -2.02 -12.45 4.19
C GLY A 190 -3.47 -12.23 3.75
N CYS A 191 -4.34 -13.15 4.17
CA CYS A 191 -5.79 -12.97 4.03
C CYS A 191 -6.29 -11.92 5.00
N ILE A 192 -6.82 -10.82 4.47
CA ILE A 192 -7.33 -9.69 5.24
C ILE A 192 -8.78 -9.40 4.84
N GLU A 193 -9.62 -9.05 5.82
CA GLU A 193 -11.04 -8.68 5.65
C GLU A 193 -11.14 -7.39 4.80
N THR A 194 -11.34 -7.54 3.50
CA THR A 194 -11.39 -6.44 2.54
C THR A 194 -12.33 -6.77 1.39
N PRO A 195 -12.88 -5.78 0.65
CA PRO A 195 -13.68 -6.05 -0.54
C PRO A 195 -12.96 -6.91 -1.60
N MET A 196 -11.63 -6.88 -1.63
CA MET A 196 -10.84 -7.75 -2.50
C MET A 196 -10.92 -9.22 -2.03
N GLY A 197 -10.92 -9.46 -0.73
CA GLY A 197 -11.13 -10.78 -0.13
C GLY A 197 -12.54 -11.32 -0.34
N ASP A 198 -13.56 -10.45 -0.27
CA ASP A 198 -14.97 -10.80 -0.47
C ASP A 198 -15.26 -11.31 -1.89
N ALA A 199 -14.43 -10.96 -2.87
CA ALA A 199 -14.53 -11.42 -4.24
C ALA A 199 -13.99 -12.85 -4.45
N ILE A 200 -13.36 -13.45 -3.44
CA ILE A 200 -12.84 -14.82 -3.50
C ILE A 200 -13.97 -15.79 -3.12
N ASP A 201 -14.07 -16.91 -3.86
CA ASP A 201 -15.03 -17.97 -3.55
C ASP A 201 -14.89 -18.41 -2.08
N PRO A 202 -16.00 -18.52 -1.33
CA PRO A 202 -15.95 -18.85 0.11
C PRO A 202 -15.28 -20.17 0.44
N ALA A 203 -15.41 -21.21 -0.42
CA ALA A 203 -14.77 -22.50 -0.20
C ALA A 203 -13.25 -22.39 -0.43
N ALA A 204 -12.83 -21.66 -1.47
CA ALA A 204 -11.42 -21.36 -1.72
C ALA A 204 -10.82 -20.52 -0.57
N MET A 205 -11.57 -19.57 -0.03
CA MET A 205 -11.15 -18.77 1.13
C MET A 205 -10.96 -19.66 2.37
N GLN A 206 -11.87 -20.58 2.65
CA GLN A 206 -11.72 -21.50 3.78
C GLN A 206 -10.49 -22.41 3.64
N GLU A 207 -10.23 -22.92 2.43
CA GLU A 207 -9.04 -23.73 2.19
C GLU A 207 -7.74 -22.92 2.37
N PHE A 208 -7.78 -21.66 1.97
CA PHE A 208 -6.67 -20.75 2.19
C PHE A 208 -6.43 -20.48 3.68
N LEU A 209 -7.49 -20.24 4.45
CA LEU A 209 -7.39 -19.98 5.90
C LEU A 209 -6.85 -21.18 6.69
N LYS A 210 -7.03 -22.41 6.22
CA LYS A 210 -6.39 -23.59 6.83
C LYS A 210 -4.85 -23.55 6.78
N GLN A 211 -4.31 -22.85 5.79
CA GLN A 211 -2.86 -22.66 5.62
C GLN A 211 -2.33 -21.46 6.41
N GLN A 212 -3.21 -20.63 6.98
CA GLN A 212 -2.84 -19.47 7.81
C GLN A 212 -2.88 -19.87 9.29
N PRO A 213 -1.73 -20.09 9.96
CA PRO A 213 -1.67 -20.69 11.30
C PRO A 213 -2.50 -19.98 12.38
N ILE A 214 -2.70 -18.65 12.26
CA ILE A 214 -3.53 -17.88 13.20
C ILE A 214 -5.02 -18.27 13.14
N GLY A 215 -5.48 -18.98 12.09
CA GLY A 215 -6.83 -19.53 11.94
C GLY A 215 -7.95 -18.50 11.72
N ARG A 216 -7.61 -17.26 11.34
CA ARG A 216 -8.60 -16.21 11.02
C ARG A 216 -8.05 -15.26 9.96
N MET A 217 -8.92 -14.52 9.31
CA MET A 217 -8.50 -13.36 8.52
C MET A 217 -7.89 -12.28 9.43
N GLY A 218 -6.94 -11.55 8.90
CA GLY A 218 -6.45 -10.32 9.52
C GLY A 218 -7.46 -9.19 9.33
N ARG A 219 -7.43 -8.21 10.21
CA ARG A 219 -8.20 -6.96 10.04
C ARG A 219 -7.34 -5.92 9.34
N PRO A 220 -7.95 -5.01 8.53
CA PRO A 220 -7.22 -3.93 7.88
C PRO A 220 -6.37 -3.09 8.84
N GLU A 221 -6.84 -2.89 10.08
CA GLU A 221 -6.14 -2.13 11.12
C GLU A 221 -4.83 -2.81 11.58
N GLU A 222 -4.74 -4.15 11.51
CA GLU A 222 -3.53 -4.88 11.86
C GLU A 222 -2.42 -4.62 10.81
N VAL A 223 -2.81 -4.49 9.54
CA VAL A 223 -1.89 -4.10 8.46
C VAL A 223 -1.53 -2.60 8.56
N ALA A 224 -2.52 -1.73 8.82
CA ALA A 224 -2.29 -0.31 9.01
C ALA A 224 -1.28 -0.03 10.14
N ALA A 225 -1.36 -0.76 11.25
CA ALA A 225 -0.41 -0.63 12.36
C ALA A 225 1.04 -0.93 11.93
N ALA A 226 1.25 -1.94 11.09
CA ALA A 226 2.56 -2.27 10.54
C ALA A 226 3.07 -1.16 9.58
N VAL A 227 2.18 -0.58 8.76
CA VAL A 227 2.53 0.54 7.88
C VAL A 227 2.95 1.76 8.69
N LEU A 228 2.19 2.16 9.71
CA LEU A 228 2.52 3.28 10.57
C LEU A 228 3.87 3.07 11.27
N TRP A 229 4.12 1.84 11.76
CA TRP A 229 5.42 1.51 12.35
C TRP A 229 6.56 1.68 11.34
N LEU A 230 6.43 1.14 10.13
CA LEU A 230 7.42 1.30 9.08
C LEU A 230 7.63 2.75 8.64
N CYS A 231 6.62 3.61 8.80
CA CYS A 231 6.73 5.04 8.54
C CYS A 231 7.32 5.83 9.71
N SER A 232 7.29 5.28 10.92
CA SER A 232 7.71 5.98 12.14
C SER A 232 9.23 5.96 12.37
N PRO A 233 9.76 6.83 13.24
CA PRO A 233 11.17 6.78 13.67
C PRO A 233 11.55 5.48 14.39
N ALA A 234 10.59 4.72 14.93
CA ALA A 234 10.84 3.44 15.61
C ALA A 234 11.38 2.35 14.66
N SER A 235 11.28 2.54 13.35
CA SER A 235 11.85 1.66 12.32
C SER A 235 13.03 2.29 11.57
N SER A 236 13.77 3.20 12.20
CA SER A 236 14.83 4.00 11.56
C SER A 236 15.97 3.17 10.93
N LEU A 237 16.21 1.95 11.38
CA LEU A 237 17.22 1.04 10.82
C LEU A 237 16.62 0.00 9.85
N VAL A 238 15.30 0.09 9.55
CA VAL A 238 14.60 -0.88 8.69
C VAL A 238 14.50 -0.34 7.27
N LEU A 239 15.27 -0.95 6.34
CA LEU A 239 15.33 -0.59 4.93
C LEU A 239 15.25 -1.84 4.05
N GLY A 240 14.49 -1.77 2.97
CA GLY A 240 14.39 -2.83 1.97
C GLY A 240 13.73 -4.12 2.47
N VAL A 241 13.06 -4.10 3.63
CA VAL A 241 12.39 -5.28 4.16
C VAL A 241 11.12 -5.58 3.36
N ALA A 242 10.82 -6.87 3.20
CA ALA A 242 9.51 -7.38 2.82
C ALA A 242 8.90 -8.02 4.08
N LEU A 243 8.08 -7.25 4.81
CA LEU A 243 7.54 -7.64 6.11
C LEU A 243 6.24 -8.44 5.96
N PRO A 244 6.21 -9.75 6.29
CA PRO A 244 4.96 -10.51 6.34
C PRO A 244 4.03 -9.99 7.44
N VAL A 245 2.75 -9.79 7.08
CA VAL A 245 1.64 -9.49 8.00
C VAL A 245 0.52 -10.45 7.65
N ASP A 246 0.75 -11.74 7.87
CA ASP A 246 0.07 -12.84 7.21
C ASP A 246 -0.41 -13.96 8.15
N GLY A 247 -0.37 -13.71 9.47
CA GLY A 247 -0.79 -14.72 10.45
C GLY A 247 0.05 -16.00 10.44
N GLY A 248 1.30 -15.92 9.95
CA GLY A 248 2.25 -17.04 9.91
C GLY A 248 2.21 -17.86 8.62
N PHE A 249 1.49 -17.41 7.59
CA PHE A 249 1.32 -18.18 6.34
C PHE A 249 2.65 -18.55 5.69
N VAL A 250 3.63 -17.66 5.68
CA VAL A 250 4.94 -17.88 5.02
C VAL A 250 6.04 -18.33 6.00
N ALA A 251 5.68 -18.69 7.23
CA ALA A 251 6.66 -19.08 8.26
C ALA A 251 7.11 -20.54 8.18
N HIS A 252 6.59 -21.34 7.23
CA HIS A 252 6.89 -22.76 7.04
C HIS A 252 7.32 -23.08 5.62
#